data_4730dbc392db38b91189257da9fb097c
#
_entry.id   4730dbc392db38b91189257da9fb097c
#
_cell.length_a   1.000
_cell.length_b   1.000
_cell.length_c   1.000
_cell.angle_alpha   90.00
_cell.angle_beta   90.00
_cell.angle_gamma   90.00
#
_symmetry.space_group_name_H-M   'P 1'
#
loop_
_entity.id
_entity.type
_entity.pdbx_description
1 polymer ?
#
loop_
_entity_poly.entity_id
_entity_poly.type
_entity_poly.pdbx_seq_one_letter_code
_entity_poly.pdbx_strand_id
1 'polypeptide(L)'
;MRKLTGKIVRAMGVELHIFGLENIPTDTNFFLVSNHMSAFDPLPVIATIEKPLAFIGKKELYEAPFVPAAMKVLESDYIERDNLRQSLTVMLNVEEDLKKHEKSWMIFPEGTRIRDQLLPVADFHHGTFRPATKAKVPILPVAMYGGFRVFKKKPQFKKYPVLISFLKPMMPEDYEHLYTSDIAEMMHDEIQREITYHLRPLDHKIMSEAKDKKYRFNQIL
;
A
#
# COMPACT_ATOMS: atom_id res chain seq x y z
N MET A 1 -15.49 -3.03 -8.22
CA MET A 1 -14.14 -3.61 -7.98
C MET A 1 -14.01 -4.23 -6.58
N ARG A 2 -14.24 -3.54 -5.48
CA ARG A 2 -14.06 -4.02 -4.09
C ARG A 2 -14.60 -5.44 -3.81
N LYS A 3 -15.87 -5.71 -4.07
CA LYS A 3 -16.47 -7.04 -3.80
C LYS A 3 -15.80 -8.17 -4.61
N LEU A 4 -15.42 -7.91 -5.86
CA LEU A 4 -14.72 -8.89 -6.70
C LEU A 4 -13.31 -9.14 -6.17
N THR A 5 -12.57 -8.08 -5.87
CA THR A 5 -11.21 -8.18 -5.31
C THR A 5 -11.22 -8.90 -3.96
N GLY A 6 -12.20 -8.63 -3.09
CA GLY A 6 -12.37 -9.36 -1.83
C GLY A 6 -12.64 -10.87 -2.02
N LYS A 7 -13.36 -11.26 -3.08
CA LYS A 7 -13.53 -12.68 -3.44
C LYS A 7 -12.22 -13.30 -3.94
N ILE A 8 -11.47 -12.57 -4.78
CA ILE A 8 -10.16 -13.01 -5.29
C ILE A 8 -9.18 -13.21 -4.12
N VAL A 9 -9.06 -12.23 -3.24
CA VAL A 9 -8.19 -12.30 -2.05
C VAL A 9 -8.50 -13.54 -1.20
N ARG A 10 -9.78 -13.81 -0.94
CA ARG A 10 -10.21 -15.03 -0.22
C ARG A 10 -9.92 -16.31 -0.98
N ALA A 11 -10.15 -16.33 -2.29
CA ALA A 11 -9.86 -17.49 -3.14
C ALA A 11 -8.37 -17.83 -3.19
N MET A 12 -7.50 -16.82 -3.03
CA MET A 12 -6.05 -17.00 -2.88
C MET A 12 -5.64 -17.54 -1.50
N GLY A 13 -6.58 -17.84 -0.61
CA GLY A 13 -6.31 -18.34 0.73
C GLY A 13 -5.80 -17.27 1.70
N VAL A 14 -6.05 -16.00 1.42
CA VAL A 14 -5.63 -14.91 2.30
C VAL A 14 -6.66 -14.66 3.39
N GLU A 15 -6.19 -14.55 4.62
CA GLU A 15 -6.93 -14.08 5.78
C GLU A 15 -6.47 -12.68 6.13
N LEU A 16 -7.35 -11.69 5.89
CA LEU A 16 -7.04 -10.29 6.15
C LEU A 16 -7.33 -9.94 7.60
N HIS A 17 -6.35 -9.35 8.26
CA HIS A 17 -6.48 -8.71 9.57
C HIS A 17 -6.33 -7.21 9.35
N ILE A 18 -7.41 -6.46 9.53
CA ILE A 18 -7.49 -5.04 9.18
C ILE A 18 -7.72 -4.23 10.45
N PHE A 19 -6.93 -3.18 10.63
CA PHE A 19 -6.94 -2.27 11.77
C PHE A 19 -7.07 -0.83 11.30
N GLY A 20 -7.64 0.04 12.13
CA GLY A 20 -7.70 1.47 11.87
C GLY A 20 -8.64 1.88 10.74
N LEU A 21 -9.70 1.14 10.47
CA LEU A 21 -10.69 1.50 9.43
C LEU A 21 -11.31 2.88 9.66
N GLU A 22 -11.42 3.28 10.89
CA GLU A 22 -11.91 4.59 11.35
C GLU A 22 -11.03 5.76 10.92
N ASN A 23 -9.76 5.48 10.57
CA ASN A 23 -8.80 6.48 10.11
C ASN A 23 -8.95 6.81 8.61
N ILE A 24 -9.73 6.03 7.86
CA ILE A 24 -9.92 6.27 6.43
C ILE A 24 -10.84 7.49 6.25
N PRO A 25 -10.38 8.58 5.60
CA PRO A 25 -11.21 9.77 5.40
C PRO A 25 -12.48 9.45 4.58
N THR A 26 -13.65 9.79 5.13
CA THR A 26 -14.94 9.53 4.49
C THR A 26 -15.43 10.70 3.65
N ASP A 27 -15.09 11.93 4.02
CA ASP A 27 -15.70 13.14 3.49
C ASP A 27 -14.88 13.79 2.38
N THR A 28 -13.62 13.40 2.25
CA THR A 28 -12.70 13.91 1.23
C THR A 28 -11.92 12.79 0.57
N ASN A 29 -11.32 13.05 -0.60
CA ASN A 29 -10.31 12.18 -1.16
C ASN A 29 -9.00 12.31 -0.35
N PHE A 30 -8.07 11.38 -0.56
CA PHE A 30 -6.81 11.31 0.17
C PHE A 30 -5.70 10.73 -0.70
N PHE A 31 -4.48 10.95 -0.27
CA PHE A 31 -3.30 10.36 -0.85
C PHE A 31 -2.78 9.25 0.08
N LEU A 32 -2.90 7.99 -0.33
CA LEU A 32 -2.50 6.84 0.46
C LEU A 32 -1.06 6.46 0.15
N VAL A 33 -0.26 6.32 1.20
CA VAL A 33 1.14 5.88 1.12
C VAL A 33 1.34 4.60 1.92
N SER A 34 2.10 3.65 1.38
CA SER A 34 2.32 2.37 2.06
C SER A 34 3.70 1.81 1.75
N ASN A 35 4.21 0.97 2.64
CA ASN A 35 5.34 0.11 2.35
C ASN A 35 4.99 -0.95 1.29
N HIS A 36 6.01 -1.48 0.59
CA HIS A 36 5.80 -2.41 -0.52
C HIS A 36 6.67 -3.67 -0.39
N MET A 37 6.04 -4.79 -0.06
CA MET A 37 6.71 -6.08 0.12
C MET A 37 6.34 -7.11 -0.95
N SER A 38 5.20 -6.93 -1.63
CA SER A 38 4.65 -7.93 -2.55
C SER A 38 3.86 -7.32 -3.69
N ALA A 39 3.82 -7.99 -4.84
CA ALA A 39 2.87 -7.64 -5.90
C ALA A 39 1.39 -7.84 -5.48
N PHE A 40 1.16 -8.50 -4.35
CA PHE A 40 -0.15 -8.70 -3.77
C PHE A 40 -0.70 -7.46 -3.04
N ASP A 41 0.17 -6.57 -2.56
CA ASP A 41 -0.18 -5.48 -1.65
C ASP A 41 -1.31 -4.55 -2.12
N PRO A 42 -1.48 -4.23 -3.41
CA PRO A 42 -2.63 -3.43 -3.85
C PRO A 42 -3.99 -4.10 -3.63
N LEU A 43 -4.06 -5.43 -3.73
CA LEU A 43 -5.34 -6.15 -3.72
C LEU A 43 -6.10 -6.02 -2.39
N PRO A 44 -5.46 -6.21 -1.22
CA PRO A 44 -6.11 -6.00 0.07
C PRO A 44 -6.63 -4.58 0.26
N VAL A 45 -5.89 -3.58 -0.20
CA VAL A 45 -6.30 -2.17 -0.10
C VAL A 45 -7.54 -1.91 -0.96
N ILE A 46 -7.56 -2.37 -2.22
CA ILE A 46 -8.74 -2.30 -3.12
C ILE A 46 -9.94 -3.03 -2.52
N ALA A 47 -9.71 -4.17 -1.84
CA ALA A 47 -10.77 -4.95 -1.21
C ALA A 47 -11.38 -4.22 0.02
N THR A 48 -10.65 -3.30 0.64
CA THR A 48 -11.02 -2.61 1.88
C THR A 48 -11.64 -1.24 1.61
N ILE A 49 -10.99 -0.41 0.79
CA ILE A 49 -11.42 0.97 0.55
C ILE A 49 -12.66 1.00 -0.34
N GLU A 50 -13.66 1.79 0.08
CA GLU A 50 -14.93 1.94 -0.65
C GLU A 50 -14.88 3.02 -1.71
N LYS A 51 -14.07 4.05 -1.50
CA LYS A 51 -13.91 5.17 -2.43
C LYS A 51 -13.15 4.77 -3.69
N PRO A 52 -13.34 5.48 -4.82
CA PRO A 52 -12.50 5.31 -5.99
C PRO A 52 -11.03 5.51 -5.61
N LEU A 53 -10.19 4.52 -5.93
CA LEU A 53 -8.78 4.51 -5.60
C LEU A 53 -7.98 4.09 -6.82
N ALA A 54 -7.16 5.01 -7.32
CA ALA A 54 -6.20 4.78 -8.37
C ALA A 54 -4.80 4.49 -7.81
N PHE A 55 -3.93 3.90 -8.62
CA PHE A 55 -2.59 3.49 -8.24
C PHE A 55 -1.55 4.05 -9.19
N ILE A 56 -0.36 4.32 -8.64
CA ILE A 56 0.81 4.60 -9.45
C ILE A 56 1.63 3.32 -9.53
N GLY A 57 1.72 2.75 -10.73
CA GLY A 57 2.46 1.53 -11.01
C GLY A 57 3.78 1.78 -11.75
N LYS A 58 4.56 0.72 -11.95
CA LYS A 58 5.71 0.73 -12.86
C LYS A 58 5.27 0.38 -14.28
N LYS A 59 5.95 0.94 -15.29
CA LYS A 59 5.69 0.64 -16.71
C LYS A 59 5.75 -0.85 -17.04
N GLU A 60 6.67 -1.59 -16.44
CA GLU A 60 6.84 -3.02 -16.68
C GLU A 60 5.61 -3.85 -16.30
N LEU A 61 4.70 -3.28 -15.51
CA LEU A 61 3.42 -3.92 -15.19
C LEU A 61 2.49 -4.02 -16.40
N TYR A 62 2.75 -3.27 -17.49
CA TYR A 62 2.02 -3.44 -18.75
C TYR A 62 2.16 -4.82 -19.36
N GLU A 63 3.26 -5.51 -19.07
CA GLU A 63 3.54 -6.86 -19.59
C GLU A 63 2.95 -7.97 -18.71
N ALA A 64 2.47 -7.62 -17.52
CA ALA A 64 1.93 -8.59 -16.58
C ALA A 64 0.49 -8.98 -16.94
N PRO A 65 0.14 -10.28 -16.95
CA PRO A 65 -1.22 -10.73 -17.27
C PRO A 65 -2.26 -10.07 -16.36
N PHE A 66 -3.36 -9.60 -16.95
CA PHE A 66 -4.51 -8.97 -16.28
C PHE A 66 -4.24 -7.63 -15.59
N VAL A 67 -2.98 -7.26 -15.31
CA VAL A 67 -2.64 -6.02 -14.61
C VAL A 67 -3.02 -4.78 -15.44
N PRO A 68 -2.73 -4.69 -16.75
CA PRO A 68 -3.12 -3.52 -17.54
C PRO A 68 -4.63 -3.28 -17.55
N ALA A 69 -5.42 -4.37 -17.64
CA ALA A 69 -6.88 -4.26 -17.61
C ALA A 69 -7.38 -3.75 -16.24
N ALA A 70 -6.79 -4.24 -15.15
CA ALA A 70 -7.12 -3.78 -13.79
C ALA A 70 -6.74 -2.31 -13.60
N MET A 71 -5.54 -1.91 -14.02
CA MET A 71 -5.06 -0.52 -13.94
C MET A 71 -5.98 0.43 -14.73
N LYS A 72 -6.42 0.01 -15.93
CA LYS A 72 -7.36 0.79 -16.74
C LYS A 72 -8.72 0.97 -16.05
N VAL A 73 -9.27 -0.09 -15.46
CA VAL A 73 -10.55 -0.02 -14.72
C VAL A 73 -10.45 0.85 -13.48
N LEU A 74 -9.28 0.88 -12.83
CA LEU A 74 -9.02 1.72 -11.67
C LEU A 74 -8.57 3.14 -12.06
N GLU A 75 -8.51 3.45 -13.35
CA GLU A 75 -8.01 4.72 -13.86
C GLU A 75 -6.63 5.09 -13.30
N SER A 76 -5.78 4.08 -13.18
CA SER A 76 -4.45 4.15 -12.60
C SER A 76 -3.41 4.50 -13.67
N ASP A 77 -2.26 5.01 -13.26
CA ASP A 77 -1.21 5.46 -14.16
C ASP A 77 0.12 4.72 -13.92
N TYR A 78 1.08 4.86 -14.82
CA TYR A 78 2.37 4.20 -14.77
C TYR A 78 3.52 5.21 -14.84
N ILE A 79 4.56 4.95 -14.06
CA ILE A 79 5.82 5.71 -14.06
C ILE A 79 6.92 4.94 -14.77
N GLU A 80 7.60 5.63 -15.70
CA GLU A 80 8.88 5.23 -16.27
C GLU A 80 10.01 5.87 -15.47
N ARG A 81 10.73 5.09 -14.66
CA ARG A 81 11.74 5.64 -13.75
C ARG A 81 12.89 6.37 -14.45
N ASP A 82 13.25 5.89 -15.63
CA ASP A 82 14.34 6.47 -16.43
C ASP A 82 13.87 7.67 -17.27
N ASN A 83 12.57 8.04 -17.17
CA ASN A 83 11.97 9.15 -17.88
C ASN A 83 11.36 10.16 -16.89
N LEU A 84 12.22 11.06 -16.41
CA LEU A 84 11.81 12.08 -15.43
C LEU A 84 10.64 12.93 -15.93
N ARG A 85 10.62 13.27 -17.22
CA ARG A 85 9.54 14.11 -17.80
C ARG A 85 8.20 13.40 -17.75
N GLN A 86 8.15 12.12 -18.09
CA GLN A 86 6.94 11.31 -18.02
C GLN A 86 6.48 11.15 -16.57
N SER A 87 7.40 10.83 -15.67
CA SER A 87 7.10 10.71 -14.23
C SER A 87 6.52 12.01 -13.65
N LEU A 88 7.06 13.16 -14.01
CA LEU A 88 6.52 14.47 -13.62
C LEU A 88 5.12 14.71 -14.17
N THR A 89 4.86 14.33 -15.43
CA THR A 89 3.51 14.46 -16.03
C THR A 89 2.49 13.63 -15.24
N VAL A 90 2.82 12.38 -14.90
CA VAL A 90 1.94 11.53 -14.08
C VAL A 90 1.66 12.18 -12.72
N MET A 91 2.69 12.69 -12.05
CA MET A 91 2.51 13.35 -10.76
C MET A 91 1.66 14.63 -10.84
N LEU A 92 1.73 15.37 -11.94
CA LEU A 92 0.85 16.52 -12.18
C LEU A 92 -0.61 16.09 -12.41
N ASN A 93 -0.85 15.00 -13.14
CA ASN A 93 -2.19 14.43 -13.31
C ASN A 93 -2.78 13.99 -11.98
N VAL A 94 -1.98 13.32 -11.13
CA VAL A 94 -2.38 12.93 -9.77
C VAL A 94 -2.74 14.16 -8.93
N GLU A 95 -1.95 15.22 -8.99
CA GLU A 95 -2.21 16.47 -8.29
C GLU A 95 -3.55 17.07 -8.75
N GLU A 96 -3.83 17.06 -10.05
CA GLU A 96 -5.06 17.60 -10.62
C GLU A 96 -6.29 16.79 -10.20
N ASP A 97 -6.24 15.45 -10.29
CA ASP A 97 -7.32 14.57 -9.82
C ASP A 97 -7.62 14.77 -8.33
N LEU A 98 -6.58 14.92 -7.52
CA LEU A 98 -6.73 15.17 -6.08
C LEU A 98 -7.41 16.53 -5.82
N LYS A 99 -7.04 17.60 -6.56
CA LYS A 99 -7.65 18.92 -6.45
C LYS A 99 -9.12 18.94 -6.88
N LYS A 100 -9.48 18.14 -7.87
CA LYS A 100 -10.86 18.03 -8.37
C LYS A 100 -11.75 17.13 -7.50
N HIS A 101 -11.18 16.47 -6.49
CA HIS A 101 -11.86 15.49 -5.65
C HIS A 101 -12.49 14.32 -6.42
N GLU A 102 -11.94 13.97 -7.59
CA GLU A 102 -12.48 12.91 -8.43
C GLU A 102 -12.22 11.52 -7.84
N LYS A 103 -11.00 11.28 -7.35
CA LYS A 103 -10.58 9.99 -6.77
C LYS A 103 -9.41 10.15 -5.79
N SER A 104 -9.22 9.16 -4.95
CA SER A 104 -8.02 9.00 -4.12
C SER A 104 -6.91 8.30 -4.90
N TRP A 105 -5.66 8.51 -4.50
CA TRP A 105 -4.52 7.87 -5.13
C TRP A 105 -3.68 7.11 -4.11
N MET A 106 -3.12 5.99 -4.53
CA MET A 106 -2.18 5.21 -3.73
C MET A 106 -0.82 5.10 -4.42
N ILE A 107 0.24 5.26 -3.63
CA ILE A 107 1.62 5.06 -4.05
C ILE A 107 2.40 4.22 -3.05
N PHE A 108 3.42 3.55 -3.55
CA PHE A 108 4.48 2.94 -2.76
C PHE A 108 5.74 3.81 -2.90
N PRO A 109 6.01 4.72 -1.95
CA PRO A 109 7.05 5.74 -2.12
C PRO A 109 8.48 5.18 -2.11
N GLU A 110 8.68 3.93 -1.69
CA GLU A 110 9.95 3.19 -1.83
C GLU A 110 10.32 2.97 -3.31
N GLY A 111 9.34 3.05 -4.19
CA GLY A 111 9.49 2.81 -5.60
C GLY A 111 9.92 1.37 -5.96
N THR A 112 10.19 0.48 -5.01
CA THR A 112 10.56 -0.93 -5.23
C THR A 112 9.93 -1.81 -4.18
N ARG A 113 9.95 -3.13 -4.38
CA ARG A 113 9.49 -4.10 -3.37
C ARG A 113 10.64 -4.48 -2.47
N ILE A 114 10.47 -4.31 -1.17
CA ILE A 114 11.43 -4.71 -0.16
C ILE A 114 11.17 -6.17 0.22
N ARG A 115 12.18 -7.01 0.09
CA ARG A 115 12.09 -8.44 0.40
C ARG A 115 12.68 -8.78 1.75
N ASP A 116 13.36 -7.85 2.39
CA ASP A 116 13.89 -8.01 3.72
C ASP A 116 12.75 -7.89 4.74
N GLN A 117 12.58 -8.92 5.55
CA GLN A 117 11.54 -8.97 6.58
C GLN A 117 11.98 -8.32 7.90
N LEU A 118 13.27 -8.11 8.09
CA LEU A 118 13.84 -7.42 9.25
C LEU A 118 13.79 -5.90 9.07
N LEU A 119 14.00 -5.45 7.83
CA LEU A 119 13.89 -4.05 7.42
C LEU A 119 12.81 -3.91 6.35
N PRO A 120 11.53 -3.97 6.72
CA PRO A 120 10.42 -4.11 5.77
C PRO A 120 10.03 -2.81 5.07
N VAL A 121 10.67 -1.70 5.36
CA VAL A 121 10.45 -0.39 4.75
C VAL A 121 11.79 0.18 4.31
N ALA A 122 11.88 0.64 3.06
CA ALA A 122 13.01 1.39 2.56
C ALA A 122 12.72 2.89 2.58
N ASP A 123 13.75 3.70 2.35
CA ASP A 123 13.62 5.14 2.29
C ASP A 123 12.55 5.58 1.30
N PHE A 124 11.77 6.56 1.68
CA PHE A 124 10.71 7.11 0.85
C PHE A 124 11.24 8.22 -0.05
N HIS A 125 10.94 8.15 -1.32
CA HIS A 125 11.22 9.22 -2.27
C HIS A 125 10.34 10.44 -1.96
N HIS A 126 10.93 11.50 -1.40
CA HIS A 126 10.21 12.67 -0.94
C HIS A 126 9.38 13.38 -2.04
N GLY A 127 9.82 13.33 -3.30
CA GLY A 127 9.10 13.91 -4.44
C GLY A 127 7.71 13.30 -4.67
N THR A 128 7.46 12.08 -4.17
CA THR A 128 6.17 11.40 -4.31
C THR A 128 5.05 12.06 -3.49
N PHE A 129 5.39 12.86 -2.49
CA PHE A 129 4.43 13.55 -1.62
C PHE A 129 3.94 14.89 -2.19
N ARG A 130 4.61 15.39 -3.23
CA ARG A 130 4.25 16.68 -3.83
C ARG A 130 2.79 16.79 -4.29
N PRO A 131 2.19 15.80 -4.97
CA PRO A 131 0.78 15.90 -5.37
C PRO A 131 -0.16 16.13 -4.19
N ALA A 132 0.03 15.41 -3.08
CA ALA A 132 -0.80 15.55 -1.88
C ALA A 132 -0.66 16.95 -1.25
N THR A 133 0.59 17.42 -1.10
CA THR A 133 0.86 18.73 -0.49
C THR A 133 0.34 19.88 -1.35
N LYS A 134 0.42 19.77 -2.68
CA LYS A 134 -0.09 20.78 -3.60
C LYS A 134 -1.62 20.76 -3.73
N ALA A 135 -2.23 19.58 -3.62
CA ALA A 135 -3.68 19.45 -3.61
C ALA A 135 -4.31 19.71 -2.23
N LYS A 136 -3.49 19.81 -1.18
CA LYS A 136 -3.94 19.98 0.22
C LYS A 136 -4.96 18.92 0.65
N VAL A 137 -4.62 17.65 0.45
CA VAL A 137 -5.45 16.50 0.83
C VAL A 137 -4.82 15.69 1.95
N PRO A 138 -5.60 15.00 2.78
CA PRO A 138 -5.04 14.11 3.81
C PRO A 138 -4.08 13.08 3.20
N ILE A 139 -2.94 12.87 3.86
CA ILE A 139 -1.99 11.80 3.57
C ILE A 139 -2.28 10.65 4.53
N LEU A 140 -2.75 9.52 3.99
CA LEU A 140 -3.14 8.34 4.77
C LEU A 140 -2.02 7.31 4.76
N PRO A 141 -1.25 7.14 5.85
CA PRO A 141 -0.25 6.10 5.93
C PRO A 141 -0.90 4.74 6.20
N VAL A 142 -0.39 3.71 5.52
CA VAL A 142 -0.87 2.33 5.66
C VAL A 142 0.33 1.40 5.82
N ALA A 143 0.37 0.69 6.93
CA ALA A 143 1.35 -0.35 7.18
C ALA A 143 0.82 -1.71 6.75
N MET A 144 1.61 -2.48 5.99
CA MET A 144 1.25 -3.82 5.54
C MET A 144 2.33 -4.84 5.90
N TYR A 145 1.88 -6.04 6.30
CA TYR A 145 2.78 -7.16 6.58
C TYR A 145 2.17 -8.50 6.18
N GLY A 146 3.02 -9.45 5.76
CA GLY A 146 2.59 -10.81 5.43
C GLY A 146 2.33 -11.10 3.94
N GLY A 147 2.09 -10.07 3.11
CA GLY A 147 1.80 -10.21 1.68
C GLY A 147 2.89 -10.95 0.87
N PHE A 148 4.14 -10.90 1.31
CA PHE A 148 5.28 -11.59 0.68
C PHE A 148 5.15 -13.11 0.63
N ARG A 149 4.23 -13.72 1.37
CA ARG A 149 3.98 -15.16 1.38
C ARG A 149 3.08 -15.62 0.24
N VAL A 150 2.23 -14.75 -0.29
CA VAL A 150 1.10 -15.13 -1.14
C VAL A 150 1.53 -15.70 -2.50
N PHE A 151 2.56 -15.11 -3.12
CA PHE A 151 3.06 -15.54 -4.45
C PHE A 151 4.29 -16.45 -4.37
N LYS A 152 4.43 -17.25 -3.34
CA LYS A 152 5.51 -18.25 -3.32
C LYS A 152 5.20 -19.40 -4.29
N LYS A 153 6.26 -19.88 -5.00
CA LYS A 153 6.16 -20.98 -5.99
C LYS A 153 5.57 -22.27 -5.43
N LYS A 154 5.74 -22.51 -4.13
CA LYS A 154 5.13 -23.66 -3.42
C LYS A 154 4.25 -23.11 -2.32
N PRO A 155 2.92 -23.23 -2.43
CA PRO A 155 2.02 -22.85 -1.35
C PRO A 155 2.32 -23.69 -0.11
N GLN A 156 2.73 -23.04 0.97
CA GLN A 156 3.09 -23.71 2.22
C GLN A 156 1.94 -23.74 3.22
N PHE A 157 0.88 -22.98 2.94
CA PHE A 157 -0.22 -22.73 3.85
C PHE A 157 -1.56 -22.87 3.15
N LYS A 158 -2.57 -23.32 3.90
CA LYS A 158 -3.97 -23.28 3.43
C LYS A 158 -4.54 -21.85 3.51
N LYS A 159 -4.01 -21.06 4.44
CA LYS A 159 -4.37 -19.65 4.63
C LYS A 159 -3.12 -18.83 4.93
N TYR A 160 -3.10 -17.62 4.45
CA TYR A 160 -2.00 -16.67 4.64
C TYR A 160 -2.53 -15.46 5.42
N PRO A 161 -2.06 -15.23 6.66
CA PRO A 161 -2.36 -13.98 7.33
C PRO A 161 -1.69 -12.82 6.58
N VAL A 162 -2.47 -11.79 6.29
CA VAL A 162 -2.00 -10.50 5.79
C VAL A 162 -2.61 -9.43 6.66
N LEU A 163 -1.75 -8.64 7.27
CA LEU A 163 -2.12 -7.61 8.22
C LEU A 163 -2.03 -6.25 7.54
N ILE A 164 -3.02 -5.41 7.77
CA ILE A 164 -3.11 -4.04 7.26
C ILE A 164 -3.51 -3.13 8.41
N SER A 165 -2.78 -2.06 8.62
CA SER A 165 -3.11 -1.02 9.58
C SER A 165 -3.20 0.32 8.87
N PHE A 166 -4.39 0.93 8.87
CA PHE A 166 -4.60 2.30 8.44
C PHE A 166 -4.27 3.21 9.62
N LEU A 167 -3.21 3.99 9.48
CA LEU A 167 -2.74 4.87 10.55
C LEU A 167 -3.47 6.21 10.52
N LYS A 168 -3.27 7.03 11.52
CA LYS A 168 -3.90 8.34 11.57
C LYS A 168 -3.47 9.17 10.36
N PRO A 169 -4.40 9.74 9.59
CA PRO A 169 -4.02 10.58 8.46
C PRO A 169 -3.34 11.86 8.93
N MET A 170 -2.30 12.28 8.22
CA MET A 170 -1.70 13.58 8.36
C MET A 170 -2.56 14.57 7.57
N MET A 171 -3.18 15.51 8.25
CA MET A 171 -4.07 16.49 7.65
C MET A 171 -3.30 17.66 7.03
N PRO A 172 -3.87 18.42 6.09
CA PRO A 172 -3.19 19.57 5.45
C PRO A 172 -2.57 20.56 6.45
N GLU A 173 -3.26 20.86 7.54
CA GLU A 173 -2.80 21.75 8.61
C GLU A 173 -1.57 21.21 9.36
N ASP A 174 -1.38 19.88 9.40
CA ASP A 174 -0.24 19.25 10.07
C ASP A 174 1.05 19.39 9.24
N TYR A 175 0.94 19.53 7.90
CA TYR A 175 2.10 19.49 7.00
C TYR A 175 2.32 20.74 6.15
N GLU A 176 1.44 21.74 6.18
CA GLU A 176 1.56 22.93 5.31
C GLU A 176 2.85 23.72 5.50
N HIS A 177 3.48 23.59 6.67
CA HIS A 177 4.74 24.22 7.05
C HIS A 177 5.97 23.31 6.89
N LEU A 178 5.78 22.06 6.46
CA LEU A 178 6.84 21.07 6.31
C LEU A 178 7.32 20.96 4.86
N TYR A 179 8.58 20.58 4.71
CA TYR A 179 9.10 20.14 3.41
C TYR A 179 8.64 18.71 3.12
N THR A 180 8.59 18.33 1.84
CA THR A 180 8.23 16.96 1.44
C THR A 180 9.22 15.91 1.94
N SER A 181 10.48 16.29 2.24
CA SER A 181 11.47 15.45 2.92
C SER A 181 11.04 15.09 4.32
N ASP A 182 10.56 16.06 5.09
CA ASP A 182 10.15 15.86 6.48
C ASP A 182 8.89 14.98 6.54
N ILE A 183 7.95 15.22 5.62
CA ILE A 183 6.75 14.38 5.47
C ILE A 183 7.13 12.93 5.12
N ALA A 184 8.09 12.74 4.20
CA ALA A 184 8.55 11.41 3.80
C ALA A 184 9.16 10.65 4.97
N GLU A 185 10.02 11.31 5.76
CA GLU A 185 10.64 10.73 6.95
C GLU A 185 9.60 10.38 8.02
N MET A 186 8.67 11.29 8.32
CA MET A 186 7.60 11.04 9.29
C MET A 186 6.72 9.85 8.90
N MET A 187 6.30 9.78 7.63
CA MET A 187 5.48 8.68 7.12
C MET A 187 6.22 7.35 7.12
N HIS A 188 7.51 7.36 6.72
CA HIS A 188 8.38 6.20 6.80
C HIS A 188 8.47 5.67 8.22
N ASP A 189 8.80 6.53 9.18
CA ASP A 189 9.01 6.14 10.57
C ASP A 189 7.74 5.64 11.24
N GLU A 190 6.60 6.24 10.92
CA GLU A 190 5.30 5.81 11.45
C GLU A 190 4.94 4.42 10.94
N ILE A 191 5.07 4.17 9.62
CA ILE A 191 4.82 2.86 9.01
C ILE A 191 5.83 1.81 9.53
N GLN A 192 7.12 2.15 9.60
CA GLN A 192 8.16 1.27 10.12
C GLN A 192 7.89 0.89 11.59
N ARG A 193 7.47 1.84 12.41
CA ARG A 193 7.13 1.63 13.82
C ARG A 193 5.95 0.69 13.97
N GLU A 194 4.88 0.93 13.20
CA GLU A 194 3.68 0.09 13.21
C GLU A 194 4.02 -1.36 12.84
N ILE A 195 4.81 -1.56 11.77
CA ILE A 195 5.23 -2.91 11.37
C ILE A 195 6.08 -3.56 12.46
N THR A 196 7.05 -2.84 13.00
CA THR A 196 8.03 -3.40 13.94
C THR A 196 7.40 -3.79 15.27
N TYR A 197 6.56 -2.93 15.82
CA TYR A 197 6.05 -3.09 17.18
C TYR A 197 4.65 -3.70 17.25
N HIS A 198 3.86 -3.67 16.17
CA HIS A 198 2.50 -4.17 16.17
C HIS A 198 2.28 -5.31 15.18
N LEU A 199 2.46 -5.06 13.87
CA LEU A 199 2.07 -6.05 12.85
C LEU A 199 2.96 -7.29 12.86
N ARG A 200 4.27 -7.15 12.92
CA ARG A 200 5.19 -8.29 12.92
C ARG A 200 5.06 -9.17 14.15
N PRO A 201 5.00 -8.64 15.39
CA PRO A 201 4.74 -9.47 16.57
C PRO A 201 3.38 -10.17 16.52
N LEU A 202 2.33 -9.48 16.05
CA LEU A 202 1.00 -10.07 15.90
C LEU A 202 1.00 -11.19 14.84
N ASP A 203 1.66 -10.97 13.70
CA ASP A 203 1.85 -11.99 12.67
C ASP A 203 2.54 -13.24 13.24
N HIS A 204 3.62 -13.07 14.00
CA HIS A 204 4.31 -14.18 14.66
C HIS A 204 3.40 -14.91 15.63
N LYS A 205 2.57 -14.21 16.39
CA LYS A 205 1.59 -14.82 17.29
C LYS A 205 0.56 -15.65 16.52
N ILE A 206 -0.09 -15.06 15.52
CA ILE A 206 -1.09 -15.75 14.65
C ILE A 206 -0.46 -17.00 14.03
N MET A 207 0.76 -16.89 13.50
CA MET A 207 1.47 -17.98 12.87
C MET A 207 1.90 -19.07 13.87
N SER A 208 2.21 -18.73 15.13
CA SER A 208 2.56 -19.71 16.16
C SER A 208 1.35 -20.47 16.68
N GLU A 209 0.21 -19.81 16.87
CA GLU A 209 -1.04 -20.42 17.31
C GLU A 209 -1.63 -21.35 16.23
N ALA A 210 -1.36 -21.05 14.97
CA ALA A 210 -1.78 -21.88 13.85
C ALA A 210 -0.98 -23.19 13.66
N LYS A 211 0.10 -23.39 14.42
CA LYS A 211 1.00 -24.55 14.29
C LYS A 211 0.30 -25.91 14.44
N ASP A 212 -0.76 -25.99 15.23
CA ASP A 212 -1.31 -27.29 15.60
C ASP A 212 -2.34 -27.88 14.63
N LYS A 213 -2.89 -27.13 13.68
CA LYS A 213 -4.01 -27.69 12.87
C LYS A 213 -4.08 -27.31 11.39
N LYS A 214 -3.53 -26.23 10.87
CA LYS A 214 -3.82 -25.77 9.48
C LYS A 214 -2.68 -25.04 8.75
N TYR A 215 -1.62 -24.64 9.41
CA TYR A 215 -0.51 -23.92 8.82
C TYR A 215 0.78 -24.72 9.01
N ARG A 216 1.54 -24.93 7.95
CA ARG A 216 2.90 -25.43 8.07
C ARG A 216 3.85 -24.24 8.12
N PHE A 217 4.49 -24.09 9.24
CA PHE A 217 5.53 -23.11 9.45
C PHE A 217 6.83 -23.61 8.84
N ASN A 218 7.34 -22.96 7.81
CA ASN A 218 8.77 -23.03 7.53
C ASN A 218 9.38 -21.75 8.11
N GLN A 219 10.19 -21.92 9.15
CA GLN A 219 11.09 -20.90 9.61
C GLN A 219 11.92 -20.48 8.41
N ILE A 220 11.71 -19.27 7.93
CA ILE A 220 12.66 -18.56 7.10
C ILE A 220 13.30 -17.59 8.08
N LEU A 221 14.40 -18.07 8.66
CA LEU A 221 15.39 -17.23 9.30
C LEU A 221 16.08 -16.42 8.21
#